data_ffded26a21030cd59bd6ab5d63c22516
#
_entry.id   ffded26a21030cd59bd6ab5d63c22516
#
_cell.length_a   1.000
_cell.length_b   1.000
_cell.length_c   1.000
_cell.angle_alpha   90.00
_cell.angle_beta   90.00
_cell.angle_gamma   90.00
#
_symmetry.space_group_name_H-M   'P 1'
#
loop_
_entity.id
_entity.type
_entity.pdbx_description
1 polymer ?
#
loop_
_entity_poly.entity_id
_entity_poly.type
_entity_poly.pdbx_seq_one_letter_code
_entity_poly.pdbx_strand_id
1 'polypeptide(L)'
;MEELKTLIEQGAVTTPFLHIGGGSNLLFTKDYEGVVLHSRIEGIEVAEEDERSVSVRVGAGVVWDDFVAYCVEHGWYGAENLSLIPGEVGASAVQNIGAYGVEVKDLITTVETVNIQGRERVYSVEECGYAYRNSIFKRPENKSVFVTHVCFRLSKEEHYMLDYGTIRQELEKYPALTLPVVRKIIIDIREAKLPDPKVMGNAGSFFMNPIVPREKLEALQQEYPGMPYYELPEGRVKIPAGW
;
A
#
# COMPACT_ATOMS: atom_id res chain seq x y z
N MET A 1 12.14 -0.57 -17.46
CA MET A 1 11.77 0.73 -18.02
C MET A 1 11.89 0.74 -19.55
N GLU A 2 13.06 0.49 -20.11
CA GLU A 2 13.30 0.50 -21.57
C GLU A 2 12.40 -0.48 -22.33
N GLU A 3 12.19 -1.69 -21.79
CA GLU A 3 11.28 -2.66 -22.38
C GLU A 3 9.84 -2.15 -22.53
N LEU A 4 9.31 -1.47 -21.49
CA LEU A 4 7.97 -0.87 -21.55
C LEU A 4 7.90 0.21 -22.64
N LYS A 5 8.91 1.07 -22.75
CA LYS A 5 8.98 2.08 -23.81
C LYS A 5 9.03 1.41 -25.20
N THR A 6 9.85 0.38 -25.35
CA THR A 6 9.93 -0.41 -26.59
C THR A 6 8.58 -1.02 -26.97
N LEU A 7 7.85 -1.60 -26.02
CA LEU A 7 6.51 -2.16 -26.26
C LEU A 7 5.51 -1.07 -26.69
N ILE A 8 5.60 0.12 -26.09
CA ILE A 8 4.77 1.27 -26.48
C ILE A 8 5.10 1.71 -27.91
N GLU A 9 6.39 1.90 -28.23
CA GLU A 9 6.87 2.33 -29.56
C GLU A 9 6.51 1.32 -30.66
N GLN A 10 6.57 0.04 -30.36
CA GLN A 10 6.17 -1.05 -31.28
C GLN A 10 4.65 -1.17 -31.45
N GLY A 11 3.85 -0.39 -30.70
CA GLY A 11 2.39 -0.48 -30.75
C GLY A 11 1.84 -1.78 -30.13
N ALA A 12 2.63 -2.48 -29.30
CA ALA A 12 2.19 -3.68 -28.61
C ALA A 12 1.20 -3.37 -27.48
N VAL A 13 1.23 -2.15 -26.96
CA VAL A 13 0.28 -1.66 -25.95
C VAL A 13 -0.92 -1.02 -26.67
N THR A 14 -1.88 -1.86 -27.05
CA THR A 14 -3.11 -1.41 -27.73
C THR A 14 -4.24 -1.21 -26.72
N THR A 15 -5.18 -0.31 -27.06
CA THR A 15 -6.41 -0.13 -26.25
C THR A 15 -7.50 -1.13 -26.66
N PRO A 16 -8.27 -1.68 -25.71
CA PRO A 16 -8.15 -1.44 -24.28
C PRO A 16 -6.96 -2.16 -23.65
N PHE A 17 -6.35 -1.57 -22.65
CA PHE A 17 -5.33 -2.23 -21.84
C PHE A 17 -5.60 -2.04 -20.35
N LEU A 18 -5.06 -2.94 -19.54
CA LEU A 18 -5.12 -2.91 -18.09
C LEU A 18 -3.70 -3.07 -17.51
N HIS A 19 -3.23 -2.10 -16.76
CA HIS A 19 -2.01 -2.21 -16.00
C HIS A 19 -2.30 -2.78 -14.63
N ILE A 20 -1.62 -3.85 -14.25
CA ILE A 20 -1.78 -4.53 -12.97
C ILE A 20 -0.42 -4.68 -12.26
N GLY A 21 -0.45 -4.85 -10.95
CA GLY A 21 0.62 -5.47 -10.17
C GLY A 21 0.36 -6.98 -10.04
N GLY A 22 0.71 -7.58 -8.91
CA GLY A 22 0.51 -9.01 -8.65
C GLY A 22 -0.95 -9.52 -8.65
N GLY A 23 -1.92 -8.68 -9.02
CA GLY A 23 -3.33 -9.07 -9.16
C GLY A 23 -4.08 -9.30 -7.85
N SER A 24 -3.47 -9.11 -6.69
CA SER A 24 -4.02 -9.45 -5.37
C SER A 24 -5.29 -8.68 -4.96
N ASN A 25 -5.66 -7.64 -5.70
CA ASN A 25 -6.86 -6.83 -5.45
C ASN A 25 -7.78 -6.76 -6.68
N LEU A 26 -7.73 -7.75 -7.55
CA LEU A 26 -8.52 -7.82 -8.77
C LEU A 26 -9.29 -9.13 -8.82
N LEU A 27 -10.54 -9.06 -9.29
CA LEU A 27 -11.36 -10.21 -9.62
C LEU A 27 -11.86 -10.07 -11.06
N PHE A 28 -11.34 -10.90 -11.95
CA PHE A 28 -11.86 -11.02 -13.31
C PHE A 28 -13.16 -11.84 -13.29
N THR A 29 -14.27 -11.24 -13.70
CA THR A 29 -15.56 -11.91 -13.79
C THR A 29 -15.88 -12.40 -15.21
N LYS A 30 -15.02 -12.08 -16.16
CA LYS A 30 -15.04 -12.51 -17.57
C LYS A 30 -13.67 -12.32 -18.19
N ASP A 31 -13.45 -12.86 -19.38
CA ASP A 31 -12.25 -12.63 -20.17
C ASP A 31 -12.06 -11.14 -20.44
N TYR A 32 -10.80 -10.68 -20.42
CA TYR A 32 -10.44 -9.33 -20.73
C TYR A 32 -10.04 -9.23 -22.20
N GLU A 33 -10.85 -8.51 -22.98
CA GLU A 33 -10.63 -8.34 -24.42
C GLU A 33 -9.65 -7.18 -24.66
N GLY A 34 -8.38 -7.38 -24.32
CA GLY A 34 -7.34 -6.36 -24.43
C GLY A 34 -5.99 -6.82 -23.91
N VAL A 35 -5.06 -5.90 -23.79
CA VAL A 35 -3.71 -6.15 -23.28
C VAL A 35 -3.67 -6.00 -21.76
N VAL A 36 -3.17 -7.02 -21.06
CA VAL A 36 -2.87 -6.94 -19.63
C VAL A 36 -1.37 -6.77 -19.47
N LEU A 37 -0.96 -5.70 -18.82
CA LEU A 37 0.43 -5.35 -18.55
C LEU A 37 0.73 -5.59 -17.07
N HIS A 38 1.67 -6.47 -16.78
CA HIS A 38 2.20 -6.67 -15.43
C HIS A 38 3.63 -6.15 -15.37
N SER A 39 3.87 -5.15 -14.52
CA SER A 39 5.21 -4.58 -14.34
C SER A 39 6.12 -5.57 -13.62
N ARG A 40 7.30 -5.80 -14.20
CA ARG A 40 8.40 -6.58 -13.60
C ARG A 40 9.64 -5.71 -13.41
N ILE A 41 9.44 -4.41 -13.19
CA ILE A 41 10.52 -3.48 -12.88
C ILE A 41 10.95 -3.76 -11.44
N GLU A 42 12.07 -4.40 -11.29
CA GLU A 42 12.65 -4.84 -10.01
C GLU A 42 13.79 -3.89 -9.58
N GLY A 43 14.31 -4.13 -8.38
CA GLY A 43 15.46 -3.43 -7.79
C GLY A 43 15.07 -2.50 -6.65
N ILE A 44 15.99 -2.42 -5.67
CA ILE A 44 15.95 -1.49 -4.54
C ILE A 44 17.30 -0.77 -4.56
N GLU A 45 17.27 0.53 -4.77
CA GLU A 45 18.47 1.37 -4.88
C GLU A 45 18.47 2.42 -3.78
N VAL A 46 19.53 2.52 -3.00
CA VAL A 46 19.74 3.63 -2.07
C VAL A 46 20.12 4.86 -2.89
N ALA A 47 19.25 5.86 -2.89
CA ALA A 47 19.45 7.10 -3.63
C ALA A 47 20.23 8.13 -2.79
N GLU A 48 19.87 8.26 -1.52
CA GLU A 48 20.51 9.16 -0.56
C GLU A 48 20.47 8.52 0.83
N GLU A 49 21.49 8.76 1.62
CA GLU A 49 21.58 8.27 2.99
C GLU A 49 22.32 9.27 3.86
N ASP A 50 21.78 9.57 5.05
CA ASP A 50 22.41 10.37 6.08
C ASP A 50 22.39 9.62 7.44
N GLU A 51 22.77 10.30 8.53
CA GLU A 51 22.79 9.69 9.86
C GLU A 51 21.41 9.29 10.38
N ARG A 52 20.35 9.95 9.94
CA ARG A 52 18.99 9.83 10.48
C ARG A 52 18.00 9.19 9.52
N SER A 53 18.26 9.21 8.24
CA SER A 53 17.31 8.75 7.23
C SER A 53 18.01 8.16 6.02
N VAL A 54 17.24 7.40 5.26
CA VAL A 54 17.61 6.84 3.98
C VAL A 54 16.49 7.07 2.96
N SER A 55 16.85 7.47 1.77
CA SER A 55 15.95 7.55 0.61
C SER A 55 16.25 6.38 -0.32
N VAL A 56 15.23 5.59 -0.62
CA VAL A 56 15.35 4.42 -1.50
C VAL A 56 14.41 4.53 -2.67
N ARG A 57 14.91 4.17 -3.85
CA ARG A 57 14.19 4.09 -5.11
C ARG A 57 13.88 2.63 -5.40
N VAL A 58 12.61 2.27 -5.51
CA VAL A 58 12.17 0.88 -5.59
C VAL A 58 11.36 0.65 -6.86
N GLY A 59 11.67 -0.42 -7.59
CA GLY A 59 10.95 -0.81 -8.80
C GLY A 59 9.50 -1.19 -8.50
N ALA A 60 8.59 -0.81 -9.40
CA ALA A 60 7.15 -1.02 -9.22
C ALA A 60 6.74 -2.50 -9.12
N GLY A 61 7.52 -3.42 -9.68
CA GLY A 61 7.29 -4.86 -9.66
C GLY A 61 7.89 -5.59 -8.45
N VAL A 62 8.59 -4.88 -7.55
CA VAL A 62 9.08 -5.47 -6.30
C VAL A 62 7.90 -5.85 -5.43
N VAL A 63 7.91 -7.07 -4.88
CA VAL A 63 6.88 -7.53 -3.93
C VAL A 63 6.93 -6.63 -2.70
N TRP A 64 5.78 -6.10 -2.30
CA TRP A 64 5.70 -5.14 -1.20
C TRP A 64 6.29 -5.67 0.11
N ASP A 65 5.95 -6.91 0.48
CA ASP A 65 6.43 -7.47 1.75
C ASP A 65 7.92 -7.81 1.73
N ASP A 66 8.50 -8.10 0.56
CA ASP A 66 9.95 -8.26 0.40
C ASP A 66 10.67 -6.92 0.61
N PHE A 67 10.09 -5.82 0.12
CA PHE A 67 10.61 -4.47 0.39
C PHE A 67 10.55 -4.14 1.89
N VAL A 68 9.43 -4.45 2.56
CA VAL A 68 9.33 -4.23 4.02
C VAL A 68 10.34 -5.09 4.79
N ALA A 69 10.52 -6.36 4.40
CA ALA A 69 11.53 -7.23 4.98
C ALA A 69 12.95 -6.64 4.83
N TYR A 70 13.26 -6.17 3.61
CA TYR A 70 14.53 -5.51 3.31
C TYR A 70 14.76 -4.28 4.21
N CYS A 71 13.75 -3.43 4.42
CA CYS A 71 13.84 -2.28 5.32
C CYS A 71 14.16 -2.72 6.76
N VAL A 72 13.46 -3.74 7.26
CA VAL A 72 13.66 -4.26 8.62
C VAL A 72 15.08 -4.84 8.81
N GLU A 73 15.57 -5.59 7.82
CA GLU A 73 16.94 -6.17 7.84
C GLU A 73 18.03 -5.10 7.86
N HIS A 74 17.75 -3.92 7.27
CA HIS A 74 18.70 -2.80 7.26
C HIS A 74 18.51 -1.81 8.43
N GLY A 75 17.56 -2.09 9.35
CA GLY A 75 17.27 -1.20 10.46
C GLY A 75 16.60 0.10 10.05
N TRP A 76 15.81 0.09 8.98
CA TRP A 76 15.05 1.25 8.48
C TRP A 76 13.60 1.18 8.95
N TYR A 77 13.20 2.19 9.70
CA TYR A 77 11.92 2.28 10.38
C TYR A 77 10.86 2.97 9.54
N GLY A 78 9.59 2.61 9.77
CA GLY A 78 8.40 3.25 9.24
C GLY A 78 7.53 2.33 8.37
N ALA A 79 8.09 1.30 7.73
CA ALA A 79 7.36 0.38 6.86
C ALA A 79 6.82 -0.87 7.59
N GLU A 80 7.31 -1.19 8.78
CA GLU A 80 7.05 -2.44 9.51
C GLU A 80 5.56 -2.72 9.76
N ASN A 81 4.77 -1.68 10.00
CA ASN A 81 3.31 -1.81 10.20
C ASN A 81 2.56 -2.22 8.93
N LEU A 82 3.19 -2.07 7.76
CA LEU A 82 2.63 -2.44 6.47
C LEU A 82 3.07 -3.84 6.01
N SER A 83 3.64 -4.64 6.92
CA SER A 83 4.08 -6.02 6.66
C SER A 83 2.94 -6.91 6.18
N LEU A 84 3.28 -7.88 5.32
CA LEU A 84 2.39 -8.91 4.79
C LEU A 84 1.15 -8.36 4.05
N ILE A 85 1.18 -7.09 3.57
CA ILE A 85 0.15 -6.60 2.65
C ILE A 85 0.44 -7.19 1.28
N PRO A 86 -0.52 -7.92 0.68
CA PRO A 86 -0.32 -8.50 -0.65
C PRO A 86 -0.20 -7.42 -1.72
N GLY A 87 0.63 -7.68 -2.73
CA GLY A 87 0.81 -6.80 -3.89
C GLY A 87 2.24 -6.36 -4.10
N GLU A 88 2.41 -5.38 -4.94
CA GLU A 88 3.71 -4.86 -5.38
C GLU A 88 3.83 -3.37 -5.07
N VAL A 89 5.06 -2.87 -5.06
CA VAL A 89 5.41 -1.49 -4.72
C VAL A 89 4.65 -0.47 -5.58
N GLY A 90 4.55 -0.67 -6.89
CA GLY A 90 3.78 0.24 -7.75
C GLY A 90 2.29 0.28 -7.38
N ALA A 91 1.70 -0.89 -7.11
CA ALA A 91 0.30 -0.98 -6.69
C ALA A 91 0.07 -0.36 -5.30
N SER A 92 1.07 -0.43 -4.40
CA SER A 92 1.00 0.21 -3.09
C SER A 92 0.81 1.72 -3.19
N ALA A 93 1.57 2.36 -4.08
CA ALA A 93 1.47 3.78 -4.36
C ALA A 93 0.13 4.16 -5.03
N VAL A 94 -0.33 3.36 -6.02
CA VAL A 94 -1.62 3.60 -6.68
C VAL A 94 -2.78 3.56 -5.69
N GLN A 95 -2.76 2.64 -4.74
CA GLN A 95 -3.87 2.40 -3.81
C GLN A 95 -3.77 3.18 -2.50
N ASN A 96 -2.64 3.82 -2.20
CA ASN A 96 -2.33 4.32 -0.87
C ASN A 96 -2.63 3.24 0.18
N ILE A 97 -1.90 2.12 0.09
CA ILE A 97 -2.09 1.02 1.05
C ILE A 97 -1.85 1.52 2.48
N GLY A 98 -2.51 0.90 3.43
CA GLY A 98 -2.35 1.27 4.83
C GLY A 98 -2.90 0.21 5.76
N ALA A 99 -2.23 0.04 6.87
CA ALA A 99 -2.60 -0.86 7.95
C ALA A 99 -1.99 -0.37 9.27
N TYR A 100 -2.60 -0.74 10.37
CA TYR A 100 -2.08 -0.53 11.73
C TYR A 100 -1.57 0.89 12.01
N GLY A 101 -2.34 1.90 11.55
CA GLY A 101 -2.07 3.32 11.84
C GLY A 101 -1.11 4.00 10.86
N VAL A 102 -0.56 3.30 9.87
CA VAL A 102 0.37 3.82 8.87
C VAL A 102 -0.26 3.74 7.47
N GLU A 103 -0.07 4.75 6.65
CA GLU A 103 -0.36 4.73 5.22
C GLU A 103 0.94 4.88 4.42
N VAL A 104 1.02 4.25 3.25
CA VAL A 104 2.26 4.28 2.44
C VAL A 104 2.64 5.69 1.98
N LYS A 105 1.67 6.60 1.83
CA LYS A 105 1.92 8.02 1.52
C LYS A 105 2.82 8.71 2.54
N ASP A 106 2.83 8.23 3.81
CA ASP A 106 3.62 8.80 4.89
C ASP A 106 5.13 8.51 4.71
N LEU A 107 5.45 7.53 3.85
CA LEU A 107 6.82 7.12 3.52
C LEU A 107 7.25 7.56 2.11
N ILE A 108 6.29 7.75 1.19
CA ILE A 108 6.57 8.12 -0.21
C ILE A 108 7.06 9.56 -0.28
N THR A 109 8.11 9.79 -1.06
CA THR A 109 8.58 11.12 -1.44
C THR A 109 8.19 11.47 -2.87
N THR A 110 8.39 10.54 -3.80
CA THR A 110 8.04 10.72 -5.22
C THR A 110 7.58 9.41 -5.85
N VAL A 111 6.81 9.53 -6.94
CA VAL A 111 6.38 8.42 -7.80
C VAL A 111 6.81 8.70 -9.23
N GLU A 112 7.67 7.84 -9.77
CA GLU A 112 8.12 7.91 -11.15
C GLU A 112 7.17 7.14 -12.06
N THR A 113 6.87 7.71 -13.19
CA THR A 113 5.90 7.16 -14.13
C THR A 113 6.33 7.31 -15.57
N VAL A 114 5.74 6.50 -16.43
CA VAL A 114 5.73 6.70 -17.88
C VAL A 114 4.29 6.61 -18.38
N ASN A 115 3.91 7.41 -19.35
CA ASN A 115 2.59 7.29 -19.96
C ASN A 115 2.64 6.48 -21.27
N ILE A 116 1.48 6.20 -21.86
CA ILE A 116 1.36 5.45 -23.12
C ILE A 116 2.01 6.14 -24.34
N GLN A 117 2.43 7.42 -24.23
CA GLN A 117 3.22 8.10 -25.24
C GLN A 117 4.72 8.01 -24.96
N GLY A 118 5.16 7.21 -23.98
CA GLY A 118 6.56 7.08 -23.58
C GLY A 118 7.11 8.28 -22.79
N ARG A 119 6.26 9.23 -22.39
CA ARG A 119 6.69 10.41 -21.64
C ARG A 119 6.83 10.08 -20.16
N GLU A 120 8.00 10.35 -19.64
CA GLU A 120 8.29 10.21 -18.21
C GLU A 120 7.75 11.41 -17.43
N ARG A 121 7.31 11.14 -16.20
CA ARG A 121 6.97 12.16 -15.22
C ARG A 121 7.25 11.66 -13.81
N VAL A 122 7.78 12.53 -12.98
CA VAL A 122 7.91 12.33 -11.53
C VAL A 122 6.85 13.16 -10.84
N TYR A 123 6.08 12.54 -9.96
CA TYR A 123 5.08 13.19 -9.12
C TYR A 123 5.62 13.29 -7.70
N SER A 124 5.52 14.47 -7.07
CA SER A 124 5.73 14.59 -5.63
C SER A 124 4.58 13.92 -4.86
N VAL A 125 4.76 13.67 -3.56
CA VAL A 125 3.70 13.09 -2.72
C VAL A 125 2.44 13.95 -2.72
N GLU A 126 2.59 15.27 -2.74
CA GLU A 126 1.47 16.24 -2.80
C GLU A 126 0.72 16.14 -4.12
N GLU A 127 1.45 16.03 -5.24
CA GLU A 127 0.84 15.86 -6.57
C GLU A 127 0.10 14.53 -6.73
N CYS A 128 0.49 13.50 -5.96
CA CYS A 128 -0.21 12.21 -5.96
C CYS A 128 -1.63 12.29 -5.39
N GLY A 129 -2.01 13.38 -4.73
CA GLY A 129 -3.38 13.62 -4.25
C GLY A 129 -3.92 12.49 -3.38
N TYR A 130 -3.08 11.96 -2.48
CA TYR A 130 -3.41 10.83 -1.65
C TYR A 130 -4.56 11.09 -0.69
N ALA A 131 -5.46 10.14 -0.62
CA ALA A 131 -6.54 10.05 0.36
C ALA A 131 -6.73 8.59 0.80
N TYR A 132 -7.65 8.33 1.71
CA TYR A 132 -7.94 6.97 2.16
C TYR A 132 -8.25 6.04 0.99
N ARG A 133 -7.36 5.07 0.74
CA ARG A 133 -7.43 4.10 -0.38
C ARG A 133 -7.56 4.76 -1.76
N ASN A 134 -7.01 5.95 -1.94
CA ASN A 134 -7.12 6.72 -3.17
C ASN A 134 -5.86 7.50 -3.52
N SER A 135 -5.65 7.69 -4.82
CA SER A 135 -4.63 8.55 -5.41
C SER A 135 -5.10 9.07 -6.78
N ILE A 136 -4.35 10.01 -7.37
CA ILE A 136 -4.61 10.46 -8.75
C ILE A 136 -4.51 9.33 -9.77
N PHE A 137 -3.68 8.31 -9.51
CA PHE A 137 -3.46 7.18 -10.43
C PHE A 137 -4.72 6.29 -10.60
N LYS A 138 -5.72 6.40 -9.71
CA LYS A 138 -7.01 5.72 -9.83
C LYS A 138 -8.03 6.48 -10.67
N ARG A 139 -7.75 7.74 -11.01
CA ARG A 139 -8.66 8.56 -11.79
C ARG A 139 -8.70 8.11 -13.25
N PRO A 140 -9.87 8.20 -13.92
CA PRO A 140 -10.01 7.76 -15.31
C PRO A 140 -9.01 8.41 -16.28
N GLU A 141 -8.68 9.69 -16.09
CA GLU A 141 -7.73 10.44 -16.90
C GLU A 141 -6.28 9.94 -16.80
N ASN A 142 -5.94 9.24 -15.72
CA ASN A 142 -4.60 8.71 -15.47
C ASN A 142 -4.46 7.21 -15.75
N LYS A 143 -5.47 6.58 -16.36
CA LYS A 143 -5.42 5.14 -16.71
C LYS A 143 -4.29 4.77 -17.67
N SER A 144 -3.75 5.75 -18.40
CA SER A 144 -2.63 5.59 -19.32
C SER A 144 -1.26 5.84 -18.68
N VAL A 145 -1.21 6.03 -17.36
CA VAL A 145 0.02 6.28 -16.60
C VAL A 145 0.46 4.99 -15.91
N PHE A 146 1.70 4.58 -16.16
CA PHE A 146 2.32 3.41 -15.57
C PHE A 146 3.29 3.86 -14.48
N VAL A 147 3.10 3.42 -13.25
CA VAL A 147 4.09 3.59 -12.18
C VAL A 147 5.28 2.68 -12.48
N THR A 148 6.48 3.25 -12.50
CA THR A 148 7.72 2.52 -12.79
C THR A 148 8.58 2.33 -11.55
N HIS A 149 8.71 3.37 -10.74
CA HIS A 149 9.40 3.34 -9.46
C HIS A 149 8.67 4.18 -8.43
N VAL A 150 8.92 3.85 -7.17
CA VAL A 150 8.45 4.65 -6.04
C VAL A 150 9.66 4.95 -5.16
N CYS A 151 9.82 6.22 -4.79
CA CYS A 151 10.86 6.64 -3.88
C CYS A 151 10.28 6.80 -2.46
N PHE A 152 10.96 6.21 -1.50
CA PHE A 152 10.58 6.24 -0.10
C PHE A 152 11.66 6.91 0.73
N ARG A 153 11.25 7.60 1.79
CA ARG A 153 12.14 8.06 2.85
C ARG A 153 11.82 7.32 4.13
N LEU A 154 12.81 6.63 4.68
CA LEU A 154 12.72 5.80 5.88
C LEU A 154 13.63 6.36 6.96
N SER A 155 13.25 6.18 8.21
CA SER A 155 14.06 6.62 9.35
C SER A 155 15.10 5.57 9.72
N LYS A 156 16.26 6.03 10.18
CA LYS A 156 17.29 5.20 10.87
C LYS A 156 17.20 5.38 12.39
N GLU A 157 16.38 6.32 12.86
CA GLU A 157 16.11 6.53 14.27
C GLU A 157 14.92 5.67 14.70
N GLU A 158 15.08 5.02 15.85
CA GLU A 158 14.05 4.12 16.39
C GLU A 158 12.76 4.89 16.69
N HIS A 159 11.69 4.48 16.02
CA HIS A 159 10.34 4.94 16.32
C HIS A 159 9.32 3.88 15.87
N TYR A 160 8.22 3.74 16.59
CA TYR A 160 7.20 2.73 16.31
C TYR A 160 5.80 3.28 16.46
N MET A 161 4.89 2.87 15.57
CA MET A 161 3.45 3.09 15.71
C MET A 161 2.83 1.84 16.34
N LEU A 162 2.59 1.88 17.67
CA LEU A 162 2.11 0.72 18.44
C LEU A 162 0.65 0.86 18.91
N ASP A 163 0.04 2.04 18.73
CA ASP A 163 -1.26 2.36 19.35
C ASP A 163 -2.48 1.89 18.53
N TYR A 164 -2.28 0.93 17.62
CA TYR A 164 -3.36 0.43 16.79
C TYR A 164 -3.69 -1.03 17.13
N GLY A 165 -4.97 -1.29 17.44
CA GLY A 165 -5.47 -2.64 17.70
C GLY A 165 -4.81 -3.30 18.91
N THR A 166 -4.31 -4.51 18.74
CA THR A 166 -3.75 -5.34 19.81
C THR A 166 -2.20 -5.38 19.83
N ILE A 167 -1.53 -4.51 19.08
CA ILE A 167 -0.06 -4.56 18.93
C ILE A 167 0.64 -4.48 20.28
N ARG A 168 0.25 -3.55 21.18
CA ARG A 168 0.85 -3.42 22.51
C ARG A 168 0.64 -4.66 23.38
N GLN A 169 -0.51 -5.30 23.29
CA GLN A 169 -0.81 -6.54 24.03
C GLN A 169 0.05 -7.70 23.52
N GLU A 170 0.22 -7.81 22.19
CA GLU A 170 1.08 -8.83 21.61
C GLU A 170 2.55 -8.61 21.97
N LEU A 171 3.00 -7.35 22.08
CA LEU A 171 4.36 -7.00 22.47
C LEU A 171 4.71 -7.49 23.88
N GLU A 172 3.75 -7.58 24.82
CA GLU A 172 3.98 -8.10 26.18
C GLU A 172 4.51 -9.55 26.19
N LYS A 173 4.34 -10.29 25.10
CA LYS A 173 4.85 -11.67 24.94
C LYS A 173 6.33 -11.72 24.58
N TYR A 174 6.96 -10.59 24.29
CA TYR A 174 8.34 -10.50 23.83
C TYR A 174 9.23 -9.81 24.87
N PRO A 175 10.51 -10.24 25.02
CA PRO A 175 11.41 -9.70 26.03
C PRO A 175 11.90 -8.27 25.73
N ALA A 176 11.80 -7.84 24.47
CA ALA A 176 12.26 -6.52 24.04
C ALA A 176 11.48 -6.02 22.82
N LEU A 177 11.32 -4.70 22.74
CA LEU A 177 10.82 -4.01 21.55
C LEU A 177 11.99 -3.86 20.57
N THR A 178 11.85 -4.42 19.39
CA THR A 178 12.78 -4.27 18.28
C THR A 178 12.03 -4.25 16.95
N LEU A 179 12.64 -3.69 15.92
CA LEU A 179 12.02 -3.61 14.59
C LEU A 179 11.59 -4.98 14.03
N PRO A 180 12.41 -6.06 14.10
CA PRO A 180 11.98 -7.41 13.73
C PRO A 180 10.81 -7.94 14.55
N VAL A 181 10.75 -7.62 15.85
CA VAL A 181 9.65 -8.04 16.75
C VAL A 181 8.36 -7.36 16.34
N VAL A 182 8.37 -6.06 16.06
CA VAL A 182 7.17 -5.35 15.58
C VAL A 182 6.67 -5.95 14.27
N ARG A 183 7.56 -6.14 13.27
CA ARG A 183 7.21 -6.83 12.02
C ARG A 183 6.56 -8.20 12.28
N LYS A 184 7.17 -9.02 13.14
CA LYS A 184 6.65 -10.34 13.47
C LYS A 184 5.25 -10.27 14.08
N ILE A 185 5.03 -9.38 15.03
CA ILE A 185 3.70 -9.17 15.65
C ILE A 185 2.65 -8.82 14.59
N ILE A 186 2.97 -7.92 13.66
CA ILE A 186 2.05 -7.54 12.57
C ILE A 186 1.72 -8.75 11.70
N ILE A 187 2.73 -9.54 11.33
CA ILE A 187 2.53 -10.78 10.55
C ILE A 187 1.62 -11.74 11.30
N ASP A 188 1.92 -12.05 12.57
CA ASP A 188 1.15 -12.99 13.39
C ASP A 188 -0.33 -12.55 13.54
N ILE A 189 -0.58 -11.25 13.77
CA ILE A 189 -1.94 -10.70 13.84
C ILE A 189 -2.67 -10.87 12.50
N ARG A 190 -1.98 -10.68 11.37
CA ARG A 190 -2.59 -10.81 10.04
C ARG A 190 -2.89 -12.25 9.70
N GLU A 191 -1.96 -13.17 9.93
CA GLU A 191 -2.13 -14.61 9.69
C GLU A 191 -3.23 -15.22 10.57
N ALA A 192 -3.39 -14.73 11.80
CA ALA A 192 -4.48 -15.15 12.66
C ALA A 192 -5.88 -14.71 12.16
N LYS A 193 -5.95 -13.64 11.35
CA LYS A 193 -7.20 -13.08 10.83
C LYS A 193 -7.53 -13.49 9.41
N LEU A 194 -6.53 -13.71 8.58
CA LEU A 194 -6.67 -13.98 7.16
C LEU A 194 -5.94 -15.29 6.81
N PRO A 195 -6.61 -16.27 6.21
CA PRO A 195 -5.94 -17.48 5.75
C PRO A 195 -4.93 -17.15 4.65
N ASP A 196 -3.88 -17.97 4.53
CA ASP A 196 -2.95 -17.88 3.40
C ASP A 196 -3.73 -18.10 2.09
N PRO A 197 -3.70 -17.15 1.14
CA PRO A 197 -4.38 -17.29 -0.15
C PRO A 197 -3.93 -18.49 -0.97
N LYS A 198 -2.74 -19.05 -0.73
CA LYS A 198 -2.24 -20.28 -1.36
C LYS A 198 -2.94 -21.54 -0.84
N VAL A 199 -3.50 -21.46 0.38
CA VAL A 199 -4.21 -22.57 1.03
C VAL A 199 -5.72 -22.38 0.88
N MET A 200 -6.21 -21.17 1.11
CA MET A 200 -7.63 -20.84 1.03
C MET A 200 -7.81 -19.44 0.42
N GLY A 201 -8.43 -19.36 -0.74
CA GLY A 201 -8.76 -18.09 -1.37
C GLY A 201 -9.60 -17.22 -0.44
N ASN A 202 -9.27 -15.95 -0.33
CA ASN A 202 -10.04 -14.97 0.44
C ASN A 202 -10.03 -13.61 -0.27
N ALA A 203 -10.98 -12.75 0.08
CA ALA A 203 -11.11 -11.41 -0.47
C ALA A 203 -10.56 -10.33 0.47
N GLY A 204 -9.98 -10.73 1.60
CA GLY A 204 -9.51 -9.80 2.65
C GLY A 204 -10.63 -8.86 3.11
N SER A 205 -10.29 -7.60 3.36
CA SER A 205 -11.27 -6.54 3.61
C SER A 205 -11.85 -6.04 2.29
N PHE A 206 -12.87 -6.72 1.76
CA PHE A 206 -13.44 -6.45 0.45
C PHE A 206 -14.05 -5.05 0.35
N PHE A 207 -14.77 -4.61 1.37
CA PHE A 207 -15.38 -3.28 1.38
C PHE A 207 -14.46 -2.24 2.02
N MET A 208 -14.48 -1.03 1.46
CA MET A 208 -13.91 0.12 2.13
C MET A 208 -14.74 0.47 3.37
N ASN A 209 -14.08 0.84 4.45
CA ASN A 209 -14.74 1.33 5.64
C ASN A 209 -15.41 2.69 5.33
N PRO A 210 -16.73 2.83 5.46
CA PRO A 210 -17.41 4.09 5.20
C PRO A 210 -17.00 5.16 6.21
N ILE A 211 -16.87 6.39 5.71
CA ILE A 211 -16.68 7.59 6.52
C ILE A 211 -18.02 8.33 6.54
N VAL A 212 -18.57 8.49 7.75
CA VAL A 212 -19.91 9.05 7.95
C VAL A 212 -19.90 10.20 8.95
N PRO A 213 -20.91 11.08 8.95
CA PRO A 213 -21.10 12.06 10.02
C PRO A 213 -21.39 11.38 11.35
N ARG A 214 -21.11 12.08 12.47
CA ARG A 214 -21.33 11.55 13.81
C ARG A 214 -22.78 11.18 14.09
N GLU A 215 -23.75 11.96 13.59
CA GLU A 215 -25.17 11.69 13.75
C GLU A 215 -25.58 10.32 13.16
N LYS A 216 -24.92 9.92 12.06
CA LYS A 216 -25.14 8.60 11.46
C LYS A 216 -24.60 7.48 12.33
N LEU A 217 -23.43 7.69 12.97
CA LEU A 217 -22.88 6.75 13.95
C LEU A 217 -23.82 6.58 15.14
N GLU A 218 -24.29 7.69 15.74
CA GLU A 218 -25.19 7.68 16.89
C GLU A 218 -26.50 6.93 16.59
N ALA A 219 -27.07 7.15 15.41
CA ALA A 219 -28.25 6.41 14.97
C ALA A 219 -27.99 4.90 14.83
N LEU A 220 -26.81 4.50 14.31
CA LEU A 220 -26.45 3.10 14.19
C LEU A 220 -26.17 2.46 15.55
N GLN A 221 -25.57 3.19 16.49
CA GLN A 221 -25.28 2.68 17.84
C GLN A 221 -26.54 2.44 18.68
N GLN A 222 -27.65 3.08 18.35
CA GLN A 222 -28.94 2.74 18.98
C GLN A 222 -29.40 1.31 18.66
N GLU A 223 -29.13 0.86 17.43
CA GLU A 223 -29.44 -0.50 16.99
C GLU A 223 -28.31 -1.49 17.29
N TYR A 224 -27.06 -1.02 17.22
CA TYR A 224 -25.83 -1.82 17.39
C TYR A 224 -24.89 -1.19 18.44
N PRO A 225 -25.20 -1.28 19.75
CA PRO A 225 -24.43 -0.58 20.81
C PRO A 225 -22.94 -0.94 20.88
N GLY A 226 -22.58 -2.15 20.39
CA GLY A 226 -21.18 -2.63 20.40
C GLY A 226 -20.39 -2.31 19.13
N MET A 227 -20.97 -1.53 18.18
CA MET A 227 -20.31 -1.24 16.91
C MET A 227 -19.05 -0.41 17.12
N PRO A 228 -17.84 -0.90 16.70
CA PRO A 228 -16.61 -0.14 16.77
C PRO A 228 -16.59 1.01 15.76
N TYR A 229 -15.83 2.05 16.06
CA TYR A 229 -15.61 3.16 15.15
C TYR A 229 -14.24 3.81 15.40
N TYR A 230 -13.79 4.62 14.45
CA TYR A 230 -12.57 5.39 14.54
C TYR A 230 -12.88 6.87 14.31
N GLU A 231 -12.47 7.70 15.26
CA GLU A 231 -12.59 9.17 15.13
C GLU A 231 -11.70 9.67 14.00
N LEU A 232 -12.24 10.63 13.26
CA LEU A 232 -11.52 11.35 12.21
C LEU A 232 -11.62 12.85 12.46
N PRO A 233 -10.72 13.68 11.89
CA PRO A 233 -10.87 15.13 11.92
C PRO A 233 -12.23 15.59 11.42
N GLU A 234 -12.62 16.81 11.79
CA GLU A 234 -13.88 17.46 11.39
C GLU A 234 -15.15 16.75 11.85
N GLY A 235 -15.09 15.98 12.96
CA GLY A 235 -16.25 15.33 13.56
C GLY A 235 -16.83 14.18 12.73
N ARG A 236 -16.09 13.68 11.75
CA ARG A 236 -16.46 12.49 10.99
C ARG A 236 -15.95 11.22 11.68
N VAL A 237 -16.54 10.09 11.35
CA VAL A 237 -16.14 8.80 11.90
C VAL A 237 -16.04 7.75 10.78
N LYS A 238 -15.07 6.85 10.92
CA LYS A 238 -14.90 5.70 10.04
C LYS A 238 -15.44 4.45 10.74
N ILE A 239 -16.33 3.72 10.08
CA ILE A 239 -16.98 2.52 10.60
C ILE A 239 -16.40 1.30 9.87
N PRO A 240 -15.96 0.24 10.59
CA PRO A 240 -15.50 -1.00 9.96
C PRO A 240 -16.63 -1.68 9.19
N ALA A 241 -16.44 -1.85 7.88
CA ALA A 241 -17.44 -2.49 7.03
C ALA A 241 -17.49 -4.03 7.20
N GLY A 242 -16.47 -4.61 7.79
CA GLY A 242 -16.38 -6.06 8.04
C GLY A 242 -16.85 -6.49 9.43
N TRP A 243 -17.41 -5.57 10.22
CA TRP A 243 -17.94 -5.84 11.54
C TRP A 243 -19.38 -6.40 11.49
#